data_93d91b2a47fa5c61d08ca26f5ad688a5
#
_entry.id   93d91b2a47fa5c61d08ca26f5ad688a5
#
_cell.length_a   1.000
_cell.length_b   1.000
_cell.length_c   1.000
_cell.angle_alpha   90.00
_cell.angle_beta   90.00
_cell.angle_gamma   90.00
#
_symmetry.space_group_name_H-M   'P 1'
#
loop_
_entity.id
_entity.type
_entity.pdbx_description
1 polymer ?
#
loop_
_entity_poly.entity_id
_entity_poly.type
_entity_poly.pdbx_seq_one_letter_code
_entity_poly.pdbx_strand_id
1 'polypeptide(L)'
;MVGLLVLGLVLTRVLGRTRPHVSESRAIAIARPKIDFVPQGHTIRLIQRGIPPRPYWAISFWIRNADGGYKRVTVVLVDSQNGHVAEVRRAA
;
A
#
# COMPACT_ATOMS: atom_id res chain seq x y z
N MET A 1 10.55 31.20 -11.06
CA MET A 1 10.65 30.09 -12.02
C MET A 1 11.74 29.10 -11.67
N VAL A 2 12.96 29.64 -11.58
CA VAL A 2 14.07 28.75 -11.24
C VAL A 2 13.85 28.07 -9.91
N GLY A 3 13.24 28.75 -8.96
CA GLY A 3 12.97 28.18 -7.67
C GLY A 3 12.05 26.98 -7.73
N LEU A 4 11.07 27.01 -8.62
CA LEU A 4 10.15 25.91 -8.78
C LEU A 4 10.85 24.67 -9.30
N LEU A 5 11.76 24.86 -10.24
CA LEU A 5 12.52 23.75 -10.79
C LEU A 5 13.39 23.10 -9.74
N VAL A 6 14.04 23.94 -8.92
CA VAL A 6 14.89 23.43 -7.87
C VAL A 6 14.08 22.62 -6.87
N LEU A 7 12.92 23.15 -6.51
CA LEU A 7 12.04 22.45 -5.59
C LEU A 7 11.62 21.10 -6.14
N GLY A 8 11.28 21.05 -7.40
CA GLY A 8 10.90 19.81 -8.05
C GLY A 8 12.02 18.78 -8.02
N LEU A 9 13.23 19.22 -8.25
CA LEU A 9 14.37 18.33 -8.22
C LEU A 9 14.60 17.75 -6.84
N VAL A 10 14.46 18.57 -5.82
CA VAL A 10 14.65 18.11 -4.45
C VAL A 10 13.62 17.05 -4.10
N LEU A 11 12.37 17.32 -4.43
CA LEU A 11 11.31 16.35 -4.17
C LEU A 11 11.55 15.04 -4.90
N THR A 12 11.96 15.13 -6.15
CA THR A 12 12.22 13.94 -6.93
C THR A 12 13.33 13.10 -6.31
N ARG A 13 14.34 13.76 -5.80
CA ARG A 13 15.46 13.07 -5.19
C ARG A 13 15.06 12.36 -3.91
N VAL A 14 14.28 13.02 -3.08
CA VAL A 14 13.79 12.43 -1.84
C VAL A 14 12.91 11.23 -2.14
N LEU A 15 11.99 11.38 -3.07
CA LEU A 15 11.12 10.30 -3.48
C LEU A 15 11.89 9.16 -4.12
N GLY A 16 12.97 9.47 -4.82
CA GLY A 16 13.80 8.45 -5.45
C GLY A 16 14.40 7.46 -4.46
N ARG A 17 14.65 7.90 -3.22
CA ARG A 17 15.20 7.02 -2.20
C ARG A 17 14.20 6.00 -1.71
N THR A 18 12.93 6.38 -1.67
CA THR A 18 11.87 5.54 -1.15
C THR A 18 10.92 5.09 -2.24
N ARG A 19 11.29 5.35 -3.49
CA ARG A 19 10.43 5.04 -4.62
C ARG A 19 10.19 3.54 -4.70
N PRO A 20 8.95 3.09 -4.72
CA PRO A 20 8.65 1.67 -4.87
C PRO A 20 8.91 1.20 -6.29
N HIS A 21 9.42 -0.01 -6.42
CA HIS A 21 9.57 -0.67 -7.72
C HIS A 21 8.25 -1.28 -8.17
N VAL A 22 7.38 -1.58 -7.23
CA VAL A 22 6.05 -2.13 -7.49
C VAL A 22 5.04 -0.99 -7.42
N SER A 23 4.27 -0.79 -8.46
CA SER A 23 3.27 0.27 -8.52
C SER A 23 2.07 -0.07 -7.63
N GLU A 24 1.23 0.94 -7.34
CA GLU A 24 0.00 0.74 -6.59
C GLU A 24 -0.89 -0.32 -7.23
N SER A 25 -1.14 -0.18 -8.53
CA SER A 25 -2.04 -1.10 -9.21
C SER A 25 -1.50 -2.52 -9.22
N ARG A 26 -0.19 -2.67 -9.35
CA ARG A 26 0.42 -3.98 -9.31
C ARG A 26 0.33 -4.57 -7.90
N ALA A 27 0.55 -3.76 -6.88
CA ALA A 27 0.45 -4.21 -5.51
C ALA A 27 -0.97 -4.69 -5.20
N ILE A 28 -1.97 -3.97 -5.67
CA ILE A 28 -3.37 -4.37 -5.50
C ILE A 28 -3.63 -5.70 -6.20
N ALA A 29 -3.11 -5.86 -7.41
CA ALA A 29 -3.26 -7.11 -8.16
C ALA A 29 -2.60 -8.29 -7.43
N ILE A 30 -1.46 -8.05 -6.81
CA ILE A 30 -0.76 -9.07 -6.04
C ILE A 30 -1.55 -9.44 -4.79
N ALA A 31 -2.15 -8.45 -4.14
CA ALA A 31 -2.84 -8.65 -2.88
C ALA A 31 -4.22 -9.30 -3.04
N ARG A 32 -4.90 -9.05 -4.13
CA ARG A 32 -6.27 -9.53 -4.34
C ARG A 32 -6.45 -11.03 -4.13
N PRO A 33 -5.58 -11.90 -4.66
CA PRO A 33 -5.76 -13.34 -4.44
C PRO A 33 -5.62 -13.78 -2.99
N LYS A 34 -5.13 -12.89 -2.12
CA LYS A 34 -4.90 -13.23 -0.72
C LYS A 34 -6.13 -13.03 0.15
N ILE A 35 -7.19 -12.41 -0.38
CA ILE A 35 -8.42 -12.22 0.37
C ILE A 35 -9.45 -13.25 -0.09
N ASP A 36 -10.35 -13.62 0.84
CA ASP A 36 -11.33 -14.66 0.60
C ASP A 36 -12.75 -14.11 0.44
N PHE A 37 -12.86 -12.85 0.05
CA PHE A 37 -14.15 -12.22 -0.18
C PHE A 37 -14.01 -11.19 -1.31
N VAL A 38 -15.15 -10.77 -1.86
CA VAL A 38 -15.18 -9.71 -2.86
C VAL A 38 -15.29 -8.38 -2.12
N PRO A 39 -14.23 -7.54 -2.13
CA PRO A 39 -14.27 -6.31 -1.36
C PRO A 39 -15.18 -5.26 -2.01
N GLN A 40 -15.84 -4.47 -1.16
CA GLN A 40 -16.58 -3.30 -1.62
C GLN A 40 -15.64 -2.15 -1.92
N GLY A 41 -14.54 -2.09 -1.23
CA GLY A 41 -13.56 -1.05 -1.46
C GLY A 41 -12.21 -1.41 -0.86
N HIS A 42 -11.26 -0.53 -1.10
CA HIS A 42 -9.92 -0.70 -0.55
C HIS A 42 -9.26 0.64 -0.35
N THR A 43 -8.26 0.66 0.53
CA THR A 43 -7.36 1.79 0.67
C THR A 43 -5.94 1.26 0.55
N ILE A 44 -5.04 2.11 0.07
CA ILE A 44 -3.64 1.72 -0.11
C ILE A 44 -2.76 2.87 0.31
N ARG A 45 -1.69 2.56 1.02
CA ARG A 45 -0.71 3.55 1.43
C ARG A 45 0.66 2.90 1.53
N LEU A 46 1.68 3.71 1.34
CA LEU A 46 3.05 3.27 1.48
C LEU A 46 3.49 3.49 2.92
N ILE A 47 3.99 2.45 3.57
CA ILE A 47 4.46 2.54 4.95
C ILE A 47 5.90 2.04 5.04
N GLN A 48 6.57 2.42 6.12
CA GLN A 48 7.93 1.98 6.39
C GLN A 48 7.90 1.06 7.60
N ARG A 49 8.57 -0.08 7.50
CA ARG A 49 8.66 -1.03 8.61
C ARG A 49 10.06 -1.61 8.68
N GLY A 50 10.47 -1.94 9.90
CA GLY A 50 11.73 -2.65 10.12
C GLY A 50 12.91 -1.75 10.37
N ILE A 51 14.04 -2.37 10.70
CA ILE A 51 15.31 -1.70 10.95
C ILE A 51 16.38 -2.44 10.17
N PRO A 52 16.91 -1.84 9.10
CA PRO A 52 16.58 -0.53 8.53
C PRO A 52 15.17 -0.51 7.94
N PRO A 53 14.56 0.69 7.82
CA PRO A 53 13.21 0.79 7.30
C PRO A 53 13.10 0.29 5.87
N ARG A 54 12.04 -0.44 5.60
CA ARG A 54 11.78 -0.96 4.28
C ARG A 54 10.35 -0.58 3.87
N PRO A 55 10.14 -0.09 2.66
CA PRO A 55 8.81 0.35 2.24
C PRO A 55 7.91 -0.82 1.84
N TYR A 56 6.66 -0.76 2.29
CA TYR A 56 5.63 -1.74 1.98
C TYR A 56 4.36 -1.03 1.56
N TRP A 57 3.63 -1.64 0.63
CA TRP A 57 2.28 -1.21 0.33
C TRP A 57 1.34 -1.88 1.32
N ALA A 58 0.63 -1.08 2.10
CA ALA A 58 -0.39 -1.58 3.02
C ALA A 58 -1.74 -1.40 2.37
N ILE A 59 -2.36 -2.50 1.99
CA ILE A 59 -3.63 -2.49 1.27
C ILE A 59 -4.70 -3.07 2.16
N SER A 60 -5.72 -2.28 2.44
CA SER A 60 -6.85 -2.72 3.27
C SER A 60 -8.05 -2.95 2.37
N PHE A 61 -8.56 -4.17 2.36
CA PHE A 61 -9.78 -4.53 1.64
C PHE A 61 -10.91 -4.68 2.65
N TRP A 62 -12.09 -4.18 2.33
CA TRP A 62 -13.18 -4.19 3.30
C TRP A 62 -14.55 -4.36 2.65
N ILE A 63 -15.47 -4.88 3.48
CA ILE A 63 -16.90 -4.92 3.19
C ILE A 63 -17.59 -4.29 4.37
N ARG A 64 -18.58 -3.44 4.12
CA ARG A 64 -19.34 -2.79 5.18
C ARG A 64 -20.60 -3.56 5.53
N ASN A 65 -21.01 -3.43 6.78
CA ASN A 65 -22.31 -3.91 7.24
C ASN A 65 -23.41 -2.92 6.84
N ALA A 66 -24.64 -3.36 6.97
CA ALA A 66 -25.80 -2.49 6.71
C ALA A 66 -25.85 -1.30 7.66
N ASP A 67 -25.29 -1.45 8.86
CA ASP A 67 -25.28 -0.39 9.86
C ASP A 67 -24.10 0.57 9.72
N GLY A 68 -23.30 0.42 8.69
CA GLY A 68 -22.16 1.30 8.44
C GLY A 68 -20.84 0.83 9.01
N GLY A 69 -20.85 -0.21 9.84
CA GLY A 69 -19.61 -0.79 10.35
C GLY A 69 -18.96 -1.70 9.31
N TYR A 70 -17.85 -2.32 9.68
CA TYR A 70 -17.15 -3.23 8.79
C TYR A 70 -17.51 -4.68 9.11
N LYS A 71 -17.94 -5.40 8.09
CA LYS A 71 -18.21 -6.81 8.20
C LYS A 71 -16.93 -7.62 8.12
N ARG A 72 -16.04 -7.25 7.21
CA ARG A 72 -14.75 -7.88 7.01
C ARG A 72 -13.72 -6.86 6.62
N VAL A 73 -12.52 -7.00 7.16
CA VAL A 73 -11.38 -6.18 6.79
C VAL A 73 -10.15 -7.10 6.74
N THR A 74 -9.41 -7.02 5.66
CA THR A 74 -8.14 -7.74 5.54
C THR A 74 -7.10 -6.77 5.05
N VAL A 75 -5.97 -6.72 5.75
CA VAL A 75 -4.84 -5.89 5.39
C VAL A 75 -3.74 -6.78 4.83
N VAL A 76 -3.28 -6.45 3.64
CA VAL A 76 -2.20 -7.19 2.98
C VAL A 76 -1.00 -6.25 2.86
N LEU A 77 0.16 -6.69 3.32
CA LEU A 77 1.40 -5.95 3.16
C LEU A 77 2.20 -6.55 2.01
N VAL A 78 2.46 -5.73 1.01
CA VAL A 78 3.21 -6.13 -0.17
C VAL A 78 4.52 -5.37 -0.18
N ASP A 79 5.64 -6.08 -0.25
CA ASP A 79 6.95 -5.46 -0.33
C ASP A 79 7.02 -4.65 -1.61
N SER A 80 7.27 -3.35 -1.49
CA SER A 80 7.26 -2.46 -2.64
C SER A 80 8.50 -2.59 -3.52
N GLN A 81 9.48 -3.34 -3.09
CA GLN A 81 10.70 -3.53 -3.87
C GLN A 81 10.65 -4.79 -4.73
N ASN A 82 10.03 -5.84 -4.23
CA ASN A 82 10.02 -7.14 -4.93
C ASN A 82 8.62 -7.73 -5.16
N GLY A 83 7.58 -7.14 -4.58
CA GLY A 83 6.21 -7.61 -4.76
C GLY A 83 5.82 -8.81 -3.90
N HIS A 84 6.68 -9.23 -3.00
CA HIS A 84 6.35 -10.35 -2.12
C HIS A 84 5.33 -9.94 -1.07
N VAL A 85 4.39 -10.83 -0.78
CA VAL A 85 3.41 -10.60 0.27
C VAL A 85 4.08 -10.91 1.60
N ALA A 86 4.25 -9.87 2.42
CA ALA A 86 4.94 -9.99 3.70
C ALA A 86 4.01 -10.42 4.81
N GLU A 87 2.74 -10.01 4.73
CA GLU A 87 1.80 -10.28 5.81
C GLU A 87 0.38 -10.16 5.29
N VAL A 88 -0.50 -11.02 5.80
CA VAL A 88 -1.93 -10.93 5.57
C VAL A 88 -2.59 -10.95 6.95
N ARG A 89 -3.25 -9.86 7.30
CA ARG A 89 -3.88 -9.73 8.61
C ARG A 89 -5.38 -9.55 8.43
N ARG A 90 -6.12 -10.47 9.01
CA ARG A 90 -7.58 -10.40 8.99
C ARG A 90 -8.07 -9.81 10.30
N ALA A 91 -8.99 -8.85 10.18
CA ALA A 91 -9.61 -8.21 11.33
C ALA A 91 -11.12 -8.28 11.13
N ALA A 92 -11.79 -8.84 12.11
CA ALA A 92 -13.24 -9.03 12.14
C ALA A 92 -13.77 -9.83 10.97
#